data_203c5111a5672f097d2836cec53aef08
#
_entry.id   203c5111a5672f097d2836cec53aef08
#
_cell.length_a   1.000
_cell.length_b   1.000
_cell.length_c   1.000
_cell.angle_alpha   90.00
_cell.angle_beta   90.00
_cell.angle_gamma   90.00
#
_symmetry.space_group_name_H-M   'P 1'
#
loop_
_entity.id
_entity.type
_entity.pdbx_description
1 polymer ?
#
loop_
_entity_poly.entity_id
_entity_poly.type
_entity_poly.pdbx_seq_one_letter_code
_entity_poly.pdbx_strand_id
1 'polypeptide(L)'
;MTGMHAHYNVLFLCTGNSARSIMAEAILTAKGRPLFTAYSAGSHPSGVVRHEALKLIGLARLPTESLRSKNWEEFAMPGAPKMNFVFTVCDNAAQETCPVWPGQPMTAHWGVPDPALAKGSSEQSERAFRDAYLILERRISLFLSLPLSSLDKLVIQKEINRIGAS
;
A
#
# COMPACT_ATOMS: atom_id res chain seq x y z
N MET A 1 18.59 -2.21 24.23
CA MET A 1 18.34 -2.64 23.54
C MET A 1 18.16 -2.36 22.53
N THR A 2 18.58 -2.42 22.62
CA THR A 2 18.58 -2.32 21.75
C THR A 2 18.13 -2.57 20.71
N GLY A 3 18.77 -2.28 20.12
CA GLY A 3 18.55 -2.64 18.79
C GLY A 3 17.30 -3.41 18.57
N MET A 4 16.60 -3.44 19.50
CA MET A 4 15.32 -4.11 19.57
C MET A 4 14.25 -3.42 18.74
N HIS A 5 14.66 -2.59 17.81
CA HIS A 5 13.71 -1.94 16.93
C HIS A 5 13.23 -2.94 15.91
N ALA A 6 11.97 -3.37 16.06
CA ALA A 6 11.34 -4.17 15.05
C ALA A 6 11.28 -3.36 13.75
N HIS A 7 11.59 -4.00 12.65
CA HIS A 7 11.45 -3.41 11.32
C HIS A 7 10.37 -4.17 10.57
N TYR A 8 9.46 -3.45 9.94
CA TYR A 8 8.33 -4.04 9.25
C TYR A 8 8.36 -3.71 7.76
N ASN A 9 8.22 -4.75 6.95
CA ASN A 9 8.06 -4.60 5.49
C ASN A 9 6.59 -4.75 5.14
N VAL A 10 6.05 -3.82 4.38
CA VAL A 10 4.65 -3.77 4.02
C VAL A 10 4.53 -3.71 2.50
N LEU A 11 3.73 -4.61 1.93
CA LEU A 11 3.47 -4.66 0.50
C LEU A 11 2.02 -4.26 0.23
N PHE A 12 1.82 -3.26 -0.61
CA PHE A 12 0.49 -2.86 -1.08
C PHE A 12 0.25 -3.43 -2.48
N LEU A 13 -0.87 -4.12 -2.66
CA LEU A 13 -1.22 -4.77 -3.91
C LEU A 13 -2.45 -4.14 -4.56
N CYS A 14 -2.34 -3.92 -5.85
CA CYS A 14 -3.44 -3.52 -6.71
C CYS A 14 -3.23 -4.23 -8.05
N THR A 15 -4.25 -4.36 -8.88
CA THR A 15 -4.09 -5.09 -10.13
C THR A 15 -3.07 -4.41 -11.05
N GLY A 16 -3.24 -3.12 -11.31
CA GLY A 16 -2.41 -2.39 -12.27
C GLY A 16 -1.15 -1.77 -11.71
N ASN A 17 -1.04 -1.64 -10.40
CA ASN A 17 0.08 -0.96 -9.74
C ASN A 17 0.42 0.36 -10.43
N SER A 18 -0.59 1.20 -10.61
CA SER A 18 -0.41 2.46 -11.33
C SER A 18 -0.82 3.68 -10.51
N ALA A 19 -1.68 3.53 -9.50
CA ALA A 19 -2.17 4.65 -8.69
C ALA A 19 -2.31 4.29 -7.21
N ARG A 20 -3.34 3.51 -6.83
CA ARG A 20 -3.67 3.30 -5.42
C ARG A 20 -2.52 2.70 -4.61
N SER A 21 -1.94 1.60 -5.09
CA SER A 21 -0.84 0.95 -4.37
C SER A 21 0.43 1.80 -4.41
N ILE A 22 0.64 2.56 -5.47
CA ILE A 22 1.78 3.48 -5.59
C ILE A 22 1.64 4.62 -4.57
N MET A 23 0.45 5.20 -4.44
CA MET A 23 0.21 6.25 -3.45
C MET A 23 0.41 5.72 -2.03
N ALA A 24 -0.09 4.52 -1.76
CA ALA A 24 0.08 3.89 -0.45
C ALA A 24 1.56 3.68 -0.13
N GLU A 25 2.33 3.19 -1.08
CA GLU A 25 3.78 3.01 -0.92
C GLU A 25 4.46 4.33 -0.56
N ALA A 26 4.16 5.39 -1.30
CA ALA A 26 4.76 6.70 -1.06
C ALA A 26 4.40 7.25 0.32
N ILE A 27 3.13 7.13 0.72
CA ILE A 27 2.66 7.62 2.02
C ILE A 27 3.37 6.88 3.16
N LEU A 28 3.38 5.54 3.11
CA LEU A 28 3.99 4.77 4.19
C LEU A 28 5.50 4.96 4.24
N THR A 29 6.15 5.07 3.08
CA THR A 29 7.59 5.34 3.04
C THR A 29 7.91 6.62 3.80
N ALA A 30 7.11 7.67 3.61
CA ALA A 30 7.37 8.95 4.27
C ALA A 30 7.00 8.91 5.76
N LYS A 31 5.81 8.38 6.09
CA LYS A 31 5.31 8.42 7.47
C LYS A 31 5.89 7.34 8.36
N GLY A 32 6.34 6.22 7.79
CA GLY A 32 6.75 5.06 8.57
C GLY A 32 8.23 4.94 8.86
N ARG A 33 9.06 5.82 8.29
CA ARG A 33 10.51 5.74 8.54
C ARG A 33 10.85 5.99 10.00
N PRO A 34 11.88 5.33 10.52
CA PRO A 34 12.71 4.27 9.90
C PRO A 34 12.18 2.85 10.14
N LEU A 35 11.05 2.70 10.84
CA LEU A 35 10.57 1.39 11.27
C LEU A 35 9.90 0.58 10.16
N PHE A 36 9.42 1.25 9.11
CA PHE A 36 8.69 0.60 8.02
C PHE A 36 9.36 0.84 6.68
N THR A 37 9.40 -0.21 5.86
CA THR A 37 9.73 -0.10 4.44
C THR A 37 8.49 -0.50 3.66
N ALA A 38 8.08 0.33 2.72
CA ALA A 38 6.88 0.10 1.93
C ALA A 38 7.25 -0.32 0.51
N TYR A 39 6.45 -1.22 -0.02
CA TYR A 39 6.57 -1.73 -1.40
C TYR A 39 5.17 -1.75 -2.02
N SER A 40 5.12 -1.76 -3.33
CA SER A 40 3.85 -1.95 -4.03
C SER A 40 4.07 -2.79 -5.29
N ALA A 41 3.02 -3.49 -5.73
CA ALA A 41 3.09 -4.31 -6.93
C ALA A 41 1.67 -4.61 -7.43
N GLY A 42 1.58 -5.22 -8.61
CA GLY A 42 0.32 -5.64 -9.18
C GLY A 42 0.43 -6.95 -9.92
N SER A 43 -0.71 -7.63 -10.07
CA SER A 43 -0.78 -8.88 -10.83
C SER A 43 -0.64 -8.64 -12.32
N HIS A 44 -1.13 -7.49 -12.80
CA HIS A 44 -1.11 -7.10 -14.21
C HIS A 44 -0.65 -5.65 -14.29
N PRO A 45 0.64 -5.39 -14.03
CA PRO A 45 1.11 -4.00 -13.96
C PRO A 45 0.98 -3.33 -15.31
N SER A 46 0.51 -2.08 -15.28
CA SER A 46 0.37 -1.27 -16.49
C SER A 46 1.73 -0.86 -17.06
N GLY A 47 2.78 -0.91 -16.22
CA GLY A 47 4.12 -0.46 -16.59
C GLY A 47 4.33 1.03 -16.44
N VAL A 48 3.27 1.78 -16.15
CA VAL A 48 3.32 3.24 -16.04
C VAL A 48 2.59 3.69 -14.78
N VAL A 49 3.21 4.56 -13.99
CA VAL A 49 2.56 5.20 -12.86
C VAL A 49 1.74 6.37 -13.39
N ARG A 50 0.48 6.46 -12.97
CA ARG A 50 -0.41 7.52 -13.46
C ARG A 50 0.09 8.89 -12.99
N HIS A 51 0.06 9.85 -13.90
CA HIS A 51 0.56 11.20 -13.59
C HIS A 51 -0.29 11.88 -12.52
N GLU A 52 -1.58 11.57 -12.40
CA GLU A 52 -2.43 12.11 -11.36
C GLU A 52 -1.94 11.70 -9.97
N ALA A 53 -1.49 10.44 -9.84
CA ALA A 53 -0.92 9.95 -8.59
C ALA A 53 0.41 10.64 -8.30
N LEU A 54 1.28 10.75 -9.32
CA LEU A 54 2.57 11.42 -9.16
C LEU A 54 2.39 12.89 -8.77
N LYS A 55 1.39 13.55 -9.32
CA LYS A 55 1.08 14.95 -8.99
C LYS A 55 0.72 15.10 -7.51
N LEU A 56 -0.16 14.23 -6.99
CA LEU A 56 -0.55 14.29 -5.58
C LEU A 56 0.62 13.99 -4.65
N ILE A 57 1.42 12.99 -5.00
CA ILE A 57 2.59 12.63 -4.21
C ILE A 57 3.58 13.80 -4.20
N GLY A 58 3.80 14.44 -5.34
CA GLY A 58 4.66 15.61 -5.44
C GLY A 58 4.14 16.81 -4.67
N LEU A 59 2.82 17.04 -4.68
CA LEU A 59 2.21 18.12 -3.90
C LEU A 59 2.38 17.90 -2.41
N ALA A 60 2.41 16.64 -1.98
CA ALA A 60 2.68 16.30 -0.58
C ALA A 60 4.18 16.34 -0.26
N ARG A 61 5.02 16.70 -1.22
CA ARG A 61 6.47 16.80 -1.10
C ARG A 61 7.14 15.46 -0.77
N LEU A 62 6.58 14.37 -1.30
CA LEU A 62 7.14 13.04 -1.16
C LEU A 62 7.96 12.69 -2.39
N PRO A 63 9.05 11.89 -2.24
CA PRO A 63 9.87 11.49 -3.39
C PRO A 63 9.07 10.63 -4.38
N THR A 64 9.34 10.82 -5.66
CA THR A 64 8.68 10.07 -6.73
C THR A 64 9.66 9.26 -7.59
N GLU A 65 10.96 9.47 -7.44
CA GLU A 65 11.97 8.92 -8.35
C GLU A 65 12.03 7.40 -8.36
N SER A 66 11.76 6.78 -7.22
CA SER A 66 11.84 5.32 -7.10
C SER A 66 10.53 4.61 -7.37
N LEU A 67 9.46 5.37 -7.61
CA LEU A 67 8.14 4.77 -7.82
C LEU A 67 8.06 4.21 -9.24
N ARG A 68 7.65 2.95 -9.35
CA ARG A 68 7.50 2.27 -10.64
C ARG A 68 6.39 1.24 -10.56
N SER A 69 5.73 1.03 -11.69
CA SER A 69 4.73 -0.03 -11.82
C SER A 69 5.45 -1.36 -12.06
N LYS A 70 5.14 -2.38 -11.26
CA LYS A 70 5.86 -3.64 -11.28
C LYS A 70 4.98 -4.83 -10.94
N ASN A 71 5.44 -6.00 -11.37
CA ASN A 71 4.72 -7.25 -11.14
C ASN A 71 4.97 -7.77 -9.72
N TRP A 72 3.96 -8.31 -9.09
CA TRP A 72 4.04 -8.86 -7.74
C TRP A 72 5.00 -10.06 -7.63
N GLU A 73 5.31 -10.73 -8.76
CA GLU A 73 6.27 -11.81 -8.76
C GLU A 73 7.65 -11.39 -8.25
N GLU A 74 8.00 -10.11 -8.39
CA GLU A 74 9.28 -9.61 -7.87
C GLU A 74 9.43 -9.88 -6.38
N PHE A 75 8.30 -9.88 -5.65
CA PHE A 75 8.31 -10.04 -4.20
C PHE A 75 8.03 -11.48 -3.75
N ALA A 76 7.83 -12.39 -4.69
CA ALA A 76 7.65 -13.82 -4.42
C ALA A 76 8.91 -14.62 -4.72
N MET A 77 9.92 -14.01 -5.33
CA MET A 77 11.15 -14.69 -5.73
C MET A 77 12.09 -14.93 -4.56
N PRO A 78 12.97 -15.95 -4.65
CA PRO A 78 14.01 -16.13 -3.65
C PRO A 78 14.86 -14.86 -3.53
N GLY A 79 15.15 -14.46 -2.29
CA GLY A 79 15.92 -13.25 -2.02
C GLY A 79 15.09 -11.98 -1.93
N ALA A 80 13.78 -12.04 -2.23
CA ALA A 80 12.90 -10.91 -2.04
C ALA A 80 12.79 -10.55 -0.55
N PRO A 81 12.50 -9.27 -0.22
CA PRO A 81 12.27 -8.90 1.17
C PRO A 81 11.14 -9.72 1.77
N LYS A 82 11.30 -10.14 3.00
CA LYS A 82 10.22 -10.84 3.72
C LYS A 82 9.20 -9.82 4.19
N MET A 83 7.96 -9.99 3.75
CA MET A 83 6.89 -9.08 4.12
C MET A 83 6.31 -9.44 5.47
N ASN A 84 6.03 -8.42 6.27
CA ASN A 84 5.31 -8.59 7.54
C ASN A 84 3.82 -8.39 7.32
N PHE A 85 3.44 -7.52 6.38
CA PHE A 85 2.05 -7.22 6.05
C PHE A 85 1.88 -7.11 4.55
N VAL A 86 0.74 -7.60 4.05
CA VAL A 86 0.32 -7.42 2.66
C VAL A 86 -1.11 -6.91 2.67
N PHE A 87 -1.31 -5.72 2.11
CA PHE A 87 -2.63 -5.09 2.02
C PHE A 87 -3.07 -4.98 0.58
N THR A 88 -4.22 -5.56 0.23
CA THR A 88 -4.81 -5.33 -1.08
C THR A 88 -5.63 -4.04 -1.03
N VAL A 89 -5.42 -3.15 -1.98
CA VAL A 89 -6.09 -1.86 -1.99
C VAL A 89 -7.11 -1.72 -3.11
N CYS A 90 -7.31 -2.76 -3.91
CA CYS A 90 -8.41 -2.81 -4.86
C CYS A 90 -9.11 -4.17 -4.78
N ASP A 91 -10.40 -4.20 -5.11
CA ASP A 91 -11.20 -5.42 -4.95
C ASP A 91 -10.75 -6.53 -5.89
N ASN A 92 -10.30 -6.20 -7.10
CA ASN A 92 -9.83 -7.20 -8.04
C ASN A 92 -8.60 -7.94 -7.50
N ALA A 93 -7.64 -7.21 -6.92
CA ALA A 93 -6.45 -7.83 -6.35
C ALA A 93 -6.80 -8.77 -5.21
N ALA A 94 -7.81 -8.44 -4.42
CA ALA A 94 -8.25 -9.28 -3.31
C ALA A 94 -8.84 -10.61 -3.78
N GLN A 95 -9.37 -10.66 -5.01
CA GLN A 95 -10.00 -11.85 -5.58
C GLN A 95 -9.05 -12.68 -6.42
N GLU A 96 -7.86 -12.17 -6.73
CA GLU A 96 -6.89 -12.88 -7.53
C GLU A 96 -6.11 -13.89 -6.68
N THR A 97 -5.66 -14.97 -7.31
CA THR A 97 -4.83 -15.96 -6.62
C THR A 97 -3.42 -15.38 -6.49
N CYS A 98 -3.06 -15.01 -5.28
CA CYS A 98 -1.75 -14.41 -4.99
C CYS A 98 -0.66 -15.47 -4.90
N PRO A 99 0.60 -15.11 -5.20
CA PRO A 99 1.74 -15.96 -4.88
C PRO A 99 1.84 -16.19 -3.36
N VAL A 100 2.61 -17.21 -2.99
CA VAL A 100 2.98 -17.41 -1.59
C VAL A 100 4.15 -16.47 -1.28
N TRP A 101 3.92 -15.55 -0.36
CA TRP A 101 4.94 -14.54 -0.02
C TRP A 101 5.92 -15.07 0.99
N PRO A 102 7.25 -14.82 0.81
CA PRO A 102 8.22 -15.16 1.84
C PRO A 102 7.88 -14.46 3.16
N GLY A 103 8.02 -15.18 4.28
CA GLY A 103 7.81 -14.61 5.61
C GLY A 103 6.42 -14.80 6.17
N GLN A 104 5.48 -15.34 5.41
CA GLN A 104 4.11 -15.57 5.85
C GLN A 104 3.48 -14.31 6.45
N PRO A 105 3.32 -13.26 5.65
CA PRO A 105 2.82 -11.97 6.17
C PRO A 105 1.37 -12.04 6.62
N MET A 106 1.02 -11.15 7.53
CA MET A 106 -0.39 -10.90 7.84
C MET A 106 -1.01 -10.13 6.69
N THR A 107 -2.26 -10.45 6.34
CA THR A 107 -2.92 -9.84 5.19
C THR A 107 -4.24 -9.20 5.60
N ALA A 108 -4.60 -8.13 4.89
CA ALA A 108 -5.91 -7.51 5.05
C ALA A 108 -6.32 -6.84 3.75
N HIS A 109 -7.61 -6.64 3.58
CA HIS A 109 -8.14 -5.94 2.41
C HIS A 109 -8.49 -4.51 2.81
N TRP A 110 -7.85 -3.55 2.16
CA TRP A 110 -8.04 -2.12 2.38
C TRP A 110 -8.57 -1.48 1.10
N GLY A 111 -9.69 -1.99 0.58
CA GLY A 111 -10.21 -1.58 -0.71
C GLY A 111 -10.51 -0.08 -0.80
N VAL A 112 -10.06 0.53 -1.89
CA VAL A 112 -10.28 1.94 -2.20
C VAL A 112 -10.90 2.02 -3.59
N PRO A 113 -11.97 2.82 -3.79
CA PRO A 113 -12.55 2.97 -5.13
C PRO A 113 -11.50 3.39 -6.15
N ASP A 114 -11.62 2.87 -7.36
CA ASP A 114 -10.65 3.16 -8.42
C ASP A 114 -10.86 4.58 -8.94
N PRO A 115 -9.92 5.51 -8.67
CA PRO A 115 -10.09 6.89 -9.12
C PRO A 115 -10.00 7.04 -10.64
N ALA A 116 -9.37 6.08 -11.32
CA ALA A 116 -9.26 6.11 -12.78
C ALA A 116 -10.60 5.86 -13.48
N LEU A 117 -11.59 5.33 -12.75
CA LEU A 117 -12.92 5.11 -13.30
C LEU A 117 -13.81 6.34 -13.19
N ALA A 118 -13.37 7.41 -12.54
CA ALA A 118 -14.15 8.63 -12.42
C ALA A 118 -14.38 9.24 -13.81
N LYS A 119 -15.64 9.57 -14.08
CA LYS A 119 -16.05 10.16 -15.36
C LYS A 119 -16.37 11.63 -15.16
N GLY A 120 -16.23 12.41 -16.22
CA GLY A 120 -16.56 13.82 -16.21
C GLY A 120 -15.34 14.69 -16.47
N SER A 121 -15.28 15.85 -15.83
CA SER A 121 -14.22 16.84 -16.05
C SER A 121 -12.90 16.38 -15.42
N SER A 122 -11.81 17.05 -15.80
CA SER A 122 -10.52 16.84 -15.17
C SER A 122 -10.57 17.16 -13.68
N GLU A 123 -11.41 18.11 -13.27
CA GLU A 123 -11.60 18.42 -11.85
C GLU A 123 -12.19 17.24 -11.08
N GLN A 124 -13.16 16.56 -11.69
CA GLN A 124 -13.78 15.38 -11.08
C GLN A 124 -12.79 14.23 -10.97
N SER A 125 -11.95 14.05 -11.97
CA SER A 125 -10.90 13.06 -11.94
C SER A 125 -9.89 13.38 -10.85
N GLU A 126 -9.44 14.63 -10.77
CA GLU A 126 -8.49 15.04 -9.73
C GLU A 126 -9.07 14.83 -8.33
N ARG A 127 -10.37 15.12 -8.16
CA ARG A 127 -11.04 14.91 -6.88
C ARG A 127 -11.06 13.44 -6.50
N ALA A 128 -11.33 12.56 -7.47
CA ALA A 128 -11.36 11.12 -7.22
C ALA A 128 -10.00 10.60 -6.77
N PHE A 129 -8.92 11.06 -7.41
CA PHE A 129 -7.56 10.69 -7.00
C PHE A 129 -7.22 11.24 -5.61
N ARG A 130 -7.61 12.46 -5.32
CA ARG A 130 -7.38 13.07 -4.01
C ARG A 130 -8.15 12.33 -2.91
N ASP A 131 -9.40 11.97 -3.18
CA ASP A 131 -10.21 11.21 -2.21
C ASP A 131 -9.56 9.86 -1.92
N ALA A 132 -9.08 9.16 -2.95
CA ALA A 132 -8.39 7.88 -2.77
C ALA A 132 -7.12 8.08 -1.93
N TYR A 133 -6.34 9.11 -2.22
CA TYR A 133 -5.13 9.44 -1.46
C TYR A 133 -5.45 9.67 0.03
N LEU A 134 -6.51 10.45 0.31
CA LEU A 134 -6.88 10.77 1.69
C LEU A 134 -7.36 9.54 2.46
N ILE A 135 -8.08 8.64 1.80
CA ILE A 135 -8.50 7.38 2.42
C ILE A 135 -7.27 6.56 2.81
N LEU A 136 -6.33 6.43 1.90
CA LEU A 136 -5.09 5.68 2.14
C LEU A 136 -4.26 6.32 3.26
N GLU A 137 -4.15 7.64 3.24
CA GLU A 137 -3.40 8.36 4.26
C GLU A 137 -4.00 8.14 5.65
N ARG A 138 -5.32 8.20 5.76
CA ARG A 138 -6.00 7.95 7.03
C ARG A 138 -5.75 6.54 7.53
N ARG A 139 -5.90 5.54 6.64
CA ARG A 139 -5.71 4.14 7.03
C ARG A 139 -4.27 3.86 7.44
N ILE A 140 -3.31 4.39 6.70
CA ILE A 140 -1.90 4.23 7.03
C ILE A 140 -1.59 4.89 8.37
N SER A 141 -2.14 6.08 8.63
CA SER A 141 -1.94 6.75 9.92
C SER A 141 -2.51 5.94 11.07
N LEU A 142 -3.68 5.33 10.89
CA LEU A 142 -4.26 4.46 11.90
C LEU A 142 -3.39 3.22 12.14
N PHE A 143 -2.88 2.62 11.06
CA PHE A 143 -1.98 1.48 11.16
C PHE A 143 -0.71 1.83 11.93
N LEU A 144 -0.11 2.97 11.63
CA LEU A 144 1.11 3.42 12.29
C LEU A 144 0.91 3.74 13.77
N SER A 145 -0.33 3.98 14.19
CA SER A 145 -0.63 4.23 15.60
C SER A 145 -0.72 2.97 16.42
N LEU A 146 -0.75 1.79 15.79
CA LEU A 146 -0.84 0.53 16.51
C LEU A 146 0.50 0.20 17.18
N PRO A 147 0.49 -0.17 18.48
CA PRO A 147 1.73 -0.58 19.17
C PRO A 147 2.06 -2.03 18.81
N LEU A 148 2.50 -2.25 17.56
CA LEU A 148 2.66 -3.60 17.00
C LEU A 148 3.53 -4.52 17.85
N SER A 149 4.61 -3.98 18.43
CA SER A 149 5.51 -4.80 19.25
C SER A 149 4.88 -5.28 20.55
N SER A 150 3.78 -4.65 20.98
CA SER A 150 3.09 -4.98 22.23
C SER A 150 1.84 -5.80 22.03
N LEU A 151 1.41 -6.03 20.77
CA LEU A 151 0.19 -6.73 20.46
C LEU A 151 0.48 -8.14 19.95
N ASP A 152 -0.37 -9.11 20.29
CA ASP A 152 -0.26 -10.43 19.69
C ASP A 152 -0.87 -10.42 18.27
N LYS A 153 -0.58 -11.50 17.53
CA LYS A 153 -1.00 -11.57 16.12
C LYS A 153 -2.51 -11.52 15.92
N LEU A 154 -3.27 -12.11 16.84
CA LEU A 154 -4.73 -12.12 16.72
C LEU A 154 -5.29 -10.70 16.86
N VAL A 155 -4.77 -9.93 17.80
CA VAL A 155 -5.18 -8.55 17.99
C VAL A 155 -4.79 -7.71 16.78
N ILE A 156 -3.57 -7.86 16.30
CA ILE A 156 -3.11 -7.13 15.11
C ILE A 156 -4.04 -7.44 13.92
N GLN A 157 -4.36 -8.72 13.71
CA GLN A 157 -5.23 -9.11 12.60
C GLN A 157 -6.60 -8.43 12.69
N LYS A 158 -7.18 -8.37 13.88
CA LYS A 158 -8.44 -7.68 14.08
C LYS A 158 -8.33 -6.19 13.77
N GLU A 159 -7.24 -5.56 14.21
CA GLU A 159 -7.05 -4.13 14.02
C GLU A 159 -6.84 -3.78 12.55
N ILE A 160 -6.02 -4.54 11.82
CA ILE A 160 -5.81 -4.24 10.40
C ILE A 160 -7.07 -4.49 9.57
N ASN A 161 -7.86 -5.50 9.93
CA ASN A 161 -9.15 -5.74 9.27
C ASN A 161 -10.11 -4.58 9.54
N ARG A 162 -10.15 -4.09 10.77
CA ARG A 162 -11.03 -2.97 11.15
C ARG A 162 -10.65 -1.70 10.40
N ILE A 163 -9.35 -1.43 10.27
CA ILE A 163 -8.87 -0.28 9.52
C ILE A 163 -9.36 -0.34 8.07
N GLY A 164 -9.28 -1.51 7.45
CA GLY A 164 -9.72 -1.69 6.07
C GLY A 164 -11.22 -1.52 5.88
N ALA A 165 -12.01 -1.72 6.93
CA ALA A 165 -13.45 -1.57 6.89
C ALA A 165 -13.91 -0.15 7.28
N SER A 166 -13.00 0.71 7.64
CA SER A 166 -13.32 2.07 8.11
C SER A 166 -13.54 3.06 6.97
#